data_6838399ccce586a846a7acc70b4bbb0a
#
_entry.id   6838399ccce586a846a7acc70b4bbb0a
#
_cell.length_a   1.000
_cell.length_b   1.000
_cell.length_c   1.000
_cell.angle_alpha   90.00
_cell.angle_beta   90.00
_cell.angle_gamma   90.00
#
_symmetry.space_group_name_H-M   'P 1'
#
loop_
_entity.id
_entity.type
_entity.pdbx_description
1 polymer ?
#
loop_
_entity_poly.entity_id
_entity_poly.type
_entity_poly.pdbx_seq_one_letter_code
_entity_poly.pdbx_strand_id
1 'polypeptide(L)'
;MRRIGTILAAAALTVLAVPATADAAAVACGGGTSTGRVAVNGCISAQRGSAGRFPTREITAYIKARNTGSKGLNVAYEAYFRVVDGGHWEKLGSGRTYVRAGESVGPLEVGSSTRVCGPVKVEIRVHARADGAAWSGWSPAATRQCQT
;
A
#
# COMPACT_ATOMS: atom_id res chain seq x y z
N MET A 1 0.75 52.20 57.38
CA MET A 1 -0.24 51.19 56.92
C MET A 1 0.20 50.69 55.56
N ARG A 2 0.84 49.49 55.51
CA ARG A 2 1.32 48.88 54.24
C ARG A 2 0.29 47.83 53.83
N ARG A 3 -0.30 47.98 52.65
CA ARG A 3 -1.18 46.96 52.06
C ARG A 3 -0.36 46.01 51.21
N ILE A 4 -0.37 44.74 51.60
CA ILE A 4 0.26 43.63 50.88
C ILE A 4 -0.78 43.14 49.87
N GLY A 5 -0.48 43.31 48.57
CA GLY A 5 -1.29 42.73 47.48
C GLY A 5 -0.84 41.33 47.15
N THR A 6 -1.75 40.36 47.34
CA THR A 6 -1.53 38.98 47.00
C THR A 6 -1.79 38.77 45.50
N ILE A 7 -0.74 38.37 44.74
CA ILE A 7 -0.86 38.02 43.31
C ILE A 7 -1.14 36.51 43.24
N LEU A 8 -2.32 36.15 42.81
CA LEU A 8 -2.65 34.76 42.42
C LEU A 8 -2.13 34.50 40.98
N ALA A 9 -1.10 33.65 40.89
CA ALA A 9 -0.64 33.12 39.61
C ALA A 9 -1.54 31.93 39.19
N ALA A 10 -2.34 32.09 38.16
CA ALA A 10 -3.09 31.02 37.54
C ALA A 10 -2.15 30.26 36.59
N ALA A 11 -1.80 29.02 36.94
CA ALA A 11 -1.07 28.11 36.07
C ALA A 11 -2.04 27.48 35.05
N ALA A 12 -1.95 27.91 33.79
CA ALA A 12 -2.68 27.27 32.70
C ALA A 12 -1.96 25.97 32.31
N LEU A 13 -2.58 24.82 32.58
CA LEU A 13 -2.15 23.51 32.07
C LEU A 13 -2.54 23.43 30.58
N THR A 14 -1.57 23.63 29.69
CA THR A 14 -1.72 23.30 28.28
C THR A 14 -1.58 21.79 28.10
N VAL A 15 -2.71 21.10 27.90
CA VAL A 15 -2.72 19.71 27.48
C VAL A 15 -2.26 19.66 26.02
N LEU A 16 -1.01 19.23 25.80
CA LEU A 16 -0.50 18.90 24.46
C LEU A 16 -1.23 17.63 23.99
N ALA A 17 -2.19 17.80 23.12
CA ALA A 17 -2.78 16.68 22.38
C ALA A 17 -1.68 16.09 21.48
N VAL A 18 -1.13 14.93 21.87
CA VAL A 18 -0.24 14.13 21.02
C VAL A 18 -1.11 13.65 19.85
N PRO A 19 -0.79 14.02 18.58
CA PRO A 19 -1.51 13.47 17.45
C PRO A 19 -1.30 11.94 17.47
N ALA A 20 -2.41 11.18 17.50
CA ALA A 20 -2.35 9.75 17.28
C ALA A 20 -1.70 9.52 15.92
N THR A 21 -0.50 8.96 15.92
CA THR A 21 0.16 8.49 14.69
C THR A 21 -0.74 7.41 14.12
N ALA A 22 -1.39 7.69 12.98
CA ALA A 22 -2.07 6.66 12.22
C ALA A 22 -0.99 5.60 11.89
N ASP A 23 -1.15 4.38 12.42
CA ASP A 23 -0.28 3.27 12.10
C ASP A 23 -0.24 3.12 10.59
N ALA A 24 0.91 3.44 10.00
CA ALA A 24 1.10 3.23 8.57
C ALA A 24 0.93 1.73 8.31
N ALA A 25 -0.01 1.38 7.43
CA ALA A 25 -0.27 0.00 7.09
C ALA A 25 1.02 -0.72 6.70
N ALA A 26 1.33 -1.82 7.36
CA ALA A 26 2.49 -2.63 7.01
C ALA A 26 2.34 -3.14 5.57
N VAL A 27 3.26 -2.76 4.70
CA VAL A 27 3.29 -3.15 3.30
C VAL A 27 4.36 -4.21 3.11
N ALA A 28 3.95 -5.42 2.72
CA ALA A 28 4.86 -6.52 2.39
C ALA A 28 5.05 -6.62 0.88
N CYS A 29 6.30 -6.63 0.42
CA CYS A 29 6.62 -6.77 -1.00
C CYS A 29 7.14 -8.16 -1.30
N GLY A 30 6.71 -8.72 -2.44
CA GLY A 30 7.13 -10.03 -2.93
C GLY A 30 8.28 -9.96 -3.93
N GLY A 31 8.54 -11.11 -4.56
CA GLY A 31 9.58 -11.25 -5.57
C GLY A 31 9.37 -10.35 -6.79
N GLY A 32 10.46 -9.76 -7.29
CA GLY A 32 10.42 -8.88 -8.44
C GLY A 32 10.40 -9.62 -9.78
N THR A 33 9.96 -8.94 -10.80
CA THR A 33 10.06 -9.34 -12.21
C THR A 33 10.53 -8.15 -13.04
N SER A 34 10.91 -8.38 -14.27
CA SER A 34 11.34 -7.31 -15.16
C SER A 34 10.85 -7.52 -16.59
N THR A 35 10.74 -6.44 -17.34
CA THR A 35 10.53 -6.44 -18.77
C THR A 35 11.38 -5.34 -19.39
N GLY A 36 12.32 -5.70 -20.25
CA GLY A 36 13.24 -4.73 -20.83
C GLY A 36 13.92 -3.87 -19.76
N ARG A 37 13.57 -2.59 -19.71
CA ARG A 37 14.17 -1.59 -18.80
C ARG A 37 13.34 -1.30 -17.55
N VAL A 38 12.27 -2.03 -17.31
CA VAL A 38 11.39 -1.86 -16.14
C VAL A 38 11.50 -3.05 -15.23
N ALA A 39 11.96 -2.83 -14.00
CA ALA A 39 11.88 -3.81 -12.92
C ALA A 39 10.66 -3.49 -12.04
N VAL A 40 9.93 -4.51 -11.64
CA VAL A 40 8.63 -4.38 -10.96
C VAL A 40 8.57 -5.28 -9.74
N ASN A 41 8.06 -4.74 -8.63
CA ASN A 41 7.73 -5.48 -7.42
C ASN A 41 6.27 -5.23 -7.03
N GLY A 42 5.53 -6.31 -6.80
CA GLY A 42 4.20 -6.26 -6.18
C GLY A 42 4.30 -6.20 -4.68
N CYS A 43 3.47 -5.37 -4.07
CA CYS A 43 3.38 -5.25 -2.63
C CYS A 43 1.92 -5.29 -2.18
N ILE A 44 1.68 -5.80 -0.98
CA ILE A 44 0.34 -5.97 -0.41
C ILE A 44 0.29 -5.38 0.99
N SER A 45 -0.80 -4.72 1.32
CA SER A 45 -1.19 -4.45 2.70
C SER A 45 -2.56 -5.04 2.99
N ALA A 46 -2.82 -5.34 4.27
CA ALA A 46 -4.12 -5.79 4.72
C ALA A 46 -4.46 -5.07 6.03
N GLN A 47 -5.29 -4.06 5.92
CA GLN A 47 -5.74 -3.27 7.07
C GLN A 47 -7.01 -3.87 7.66
N ARG A 48 -7.06 -3.89 9.01
CA ARG A 48 -8.25 -4.32 9.71
C ARG A 48 -9.31 -3.22 9.68
N GLY A 49 -10.53 -3.61 9.34
CA GLY A 49 -11.71 -2.76 9.37
C GLY A 49 -12.88 -3.51 9.99
N SER A 50 -14.04 -2.88 9.99
CA SER A 50 -15.29 -3.52 10.38
C SER A 50 -16.40 -3.09 9.41
N ALA A 51 -17.25 -4.04 9.01
CA ALA A 51 -18.48 -3.78 8.29
C ALA A 51 -19.64 -4.36 9.11
N GLY A 52 -20.34 -3.49 9.82
CA GLY A 52 -21.38 -3.90 10.76
C GLY A 52 -20.81 -4.77 11.89
N ARG A 53 -21.30 -6.02 12.00
CA ARG A 53 -20.88 -6.97 13.04
C ARG A 53 -19.67 -7.84 12.63
N PHE A 54 -19.23 -7.75 11.40
CA PHE A 54 -18.19 -8.64 10.87
C PHE A 54 -16.84 -7.91 10.78
N PRO A 55 -15.76 -8.50 11.29
CA PRO A 55 -14.42 -7.99 11.05
C PRO A 55 -14.08 -8.12 9.56
N THR A 56 -13.52 -7.07 8.97
CA THR A 56 -13.10 -7.04 7.58
C THR A 56 -11.62 -6.72 7.47
N ARG A 57 -11.06 -7.02 6.29
CA ARG A 57 -9.75 -6.56 5.85
C ARG A 57 -9.88 -5.83 4.53
N GLU A 58 -9.31 -4.66 4.49
CA GLU A 58 -9.05 -3.96 3.25
C GLU A 58 -7.69 -4.43 2.72
N ILE A 59 -7.73 -5.13 1.59
CA ILE A 59 -6.55 -5.68 0.92
C ILE A 59 -6.20 -4.70 -0.19
N THR A 60 -5.05 -4.07 -0.08
CA THR A 60 -4.58 -3.09 -1.07
C THR A 60 -3.35 -3.62 -1.78
N ALA A 61 -3.39 -3.59 -3.11
CA ALA A 61 -2.24 -3.91 -3.95
C ALA A 61 -1.48 -2.64 -4.31
N TYR A 62 -0.16 -2.72 -4.18
CA TYR A 62 0.75 -1.66 -4.58
C TYR A 62 1.77 -2.19 -5.57
N ILE A 63 2.34 -1.27 -6.33
CA ILE A 63 3.46 -1.53 -7.24
C ILE A 63 4.64 -0.62 -6.92
N LYS A 64 5.84 -1.19 -6.94
CA LYS A 64 7.10 -0.46 -7.07
C LYS A 64 7.63 -0.71 -8.47
N ALA A 65 7.97 0.34 -9.19
CA ALA A 65 8.56 0.23 -10.52
C ALA A 65 9.88 1.00 -10.55
N ARG A 66 10.90 0.39 -11.17
CA ARG A 66 12.20 1.00 -11.38
C ARG A 66 12.54 1.01 -12.86
N ASN A 67 12.93 2.16 -13.36
CA ASN A 67 13.47 2.29 -14.71
C ASN A 67 14.99 2.08 -14.67
N THR A 68 15.47 1.02 -15.28
CA THR A 68 16.91 0.70 -15.37
C THR A 68 17.56 1.25 -16.63
N GLY A 69 16.80 1.95 -17.47
CA GLY A 69 17.27 2.55 -18.72
C GLY A 69 17.80 3.97 -18.55
N SER A 70 18.33 4.51 -19.63
CA SER A 70 18.92 5.86 -19.72
C SER A 70 17.93 6.94 -20.15
N LYS A 71 16.67 6.59 -20.44
CA LYS A 71 15.59 7.53 -20.81
C LYS A 71 14.38 7.30 -19.93
N GLY A 72 13.62 8.37 -19.66
CA GLY A 72 12.35 8.27 -18.95
C GLY A 72 11.32 7.42 -19.73
N LEU A 73 10.46 6.71 -19.02
CA LEU A 73 9.48 5.79 -19.58
C LEU A 73 8.10 6.01 -18.94
N ASN A 74 7.05 5.94 -19.75
CA ASN A 74 5.71 5.71 -19.24
C ASN A 74 5.55 4.21 -18.99
N VAL A 75 5.09 3.88 -17.80
CA VAL A 75 4.90 2.51 -17.34
C VAL A 75 3.42 2.29 -17.06
N ALA A 76 2.79 1.40 -17.81
CA ALA A 76 1.45 0.91 -17.52
C ALA A 76 1.55 -0.31 -16.59
N TYR A 77 0.60 -0.46 -15.66
CA TYR A 77 0.58 -1.56 -14.71
C TYR A 77 -0.83 -2.01 -14.38
N GLU A 78 -0.95 -3.26 -13.95
CA GLU A 78 -2.20 -3.89 -13.50
C GLU A 78 -1.94 -4.74 -12.26
N ALA A 79 -2.96 -4.81 -11.38
CA ALA A 79 -2.98 -5.67 -10.22
C ALA A 79 -4.21 -6.58 -10.21
N TYR A 80 -4.00 -7.79 -9.73
CA TYR A 80 -5.03 -8.81 -9.52
C TYR A 80 -4.87 -9.39 -8.12
N PHE A 81 -5.98 -9.89 -7.57
CA PHE A 81 -5.95 -10.62 -6.32
C PHE A 81 -6.73 -11.94 -6.44
N ARG A 82 -6.47 -12.84 -5.51
CA ARG A 82 -7.27 -14.05 -5.30
C ARG A 82 -7.23 -14.49 -3.84
N VAL A 83 -8.25 -15.25 -3.45
CA VAL A 83 -8.22 -16.07 -2.25
C VAL A 83 -7.62 -17.42 -2.63
N VAL A 84 -6.58 -17.87 -1.89
CA VAL A 84 -5.72 -18.99 -2.35
C VAL A 84 -6.46 -20.31 -2.48
N ASP A 85 -7.41 -20.59 -1.59
CA ASP A 85 -8.10 -21.89 -1.56
C ASP A 85 -9.30 -21.97 -2.52
N GLY A 86 -9.07 -21.72 -3.80
CA GLY A 86 -10.06 -21.95 -4.86
C GLY A 86 -10.55 -20.70 -5.59
N GLY A 87 -9.97 -19.53 -5.28
CA GLY A 87 -10.31 -18.28 -5.96
C GLY A 87 -9.67 -18.16 -7.35
N HIS A 88 -10.44 -17.70 -8.31
CA HIS A 88 -9.88 -17.18 -9.56
C HIS A 88 -9.28 -15.78 -9.34
N TRP A 89 -8.45 -15.37 -10.29
CA TRP A 89 -7.84 -14.03 -10.25
C TRP A 89 -8.87 -12.98 -10.65
N GLU A 90 -9.09 -12.00 -9.75
CA GLU A 90 -9.94 -10.85 -9.99
C GLU A 90 -9.07 -9.59 -10.16
N LYS A 91 -9.39 -8.75 -11.13
CA LYS A 91 -8.66 -7.50 -11.35
C LYS A 91 -8.99 -6.51 -10.25
N LEU A 92 -7.97 -6.00 -9.55
CA LEU A 92 -8.12 -4.92 -8.57
C LEU A 92 -8.09 -3.54 -9.20
N GLY A 93 -7.21 -3.36 -10.18
CA GLY A 93 -7.03 -2.07 -10.81
C GLY A 93 -5.91 -2.04 -11.83
N SER A 94 -5.73 -0.87 -12.41
CA SER A 94 -4.67 -0.57 -13.36
C SER A 94 -4.34 0.91 -13.34
N GLY A 95 -3.14 1.27 -13.79
CA GLY A 95 -2.74 2.66 -13.88
C GLY A 95 -1.55 2.86 -14.80
N ARG A 96 -1.09 4.11 -14.85
CA ARG A 96 0.12 4.53 -15.55
C ARG A 96 0.90 5.50 -14.70
N THR A 97 2.23 5.47 -14.82
CA THR A 97 3.12 6.43 -14.18
C THR A 97 4.32 6.68 -15.07
N TYR A 98 4.90 7.87 -14.94
CA TYR A 98 6.16 8.19 -15.58
C TYR A 98 7.32 7.92 -14.61
N VAL A 99 8.33 7.18 -15.07
CA VAL A 99 9.52 6.86 -14.29
C VAL A 99 10.75 7.40 -15.00
N ARG A 100 11.45 8.33 -14.39
CA ARG A 100 12.67 8.91 -14.94
C ARG A 100 13.78 7.86 -15.06
N ALA A 101 14.76 8.14 -15.90
CA ALA A 101 15.93 7.28 -16.10
C ALA A 101 16.63 6.98 -14.76
N GLY A 102 16.88 5.71 -14.47
CA GLY A 102 17.55 5.26 -13.24
C GLY A 102 16.72 5.38 -11.96
N GLU A 103 15.55 5.99 -11.99
CA GLU A 103 14.72 6.22 -10.81
C GLU A 103 13.76 5.05 -10.50
N SER A 104 13.28 5.07 -9.27
CA SER A 104 12.20 4.19 -8.79
C SER A 104 11.01 5.02 -8.34
N VAL A 105 9.82 4.48 -8.53
CA VAL A 105 8.56 5.04 -8.01
C VAL A 105 7.82 4.01 -7.18
N GLY A 106 7.05 4.48 -6.24
CA GLY A 106 6.20 3.65 -5.39
C GLY A 106 6.74 3.42 -3.97
N PRO A 107 5.95 2.72 -3.14
CA PRO A 107 4.77 1.94 -3.54
C PRO A 107 3.60 2.83 -3.99
N LEU A 108 3.11 2.60 -5.20
CA LEU A 108 1.90 3.23 -5.75
C LEU A 108 0.72 2.30 -5.55
N GLU A 109 -0.36 2.80 -5.00
CA GLU A 109 -1.61 2.05 -4.90
C GLU A 109 -2.17 1.76 -6.31
N VAL A 110 -2.56 0.51 -6.54
CA VAL A 110 -3.16 0.07 -7.80
C VAL A 110 -4.65 -0.15 -7.65
N GLY A 111 -5.08 -0.59 -6.47
CA GLY A 111 -6.47 -0.81 -6.13
C GLY A 111 -6.61 -1.61 -4.85
N SER A 112 -7.83 -1.61 -4.30
CA SER A 112 -8.15 -2.33 -3.07
C SER A 112 -9.44 -3.14 -3.18
N SER A 113 -9.61 -4.11 -2.27
CA SER A 113 -10.82 -4.90 -2.11
C SER A 113 -11.05 -5.20 -0.63
N THR A 114 -12.27 -4.96 -0.16
CA THR A 114 -12.66 -5.31 1.22
C THR A 114 -13.22 -6.72 1.26
N ARG A 115 -12.72 -7.53 2.20
CA ARG A 115 -13.16 -8.91 2.43
C ARG A 115 -13.48 -9.14 3.90
N VAL A 116 -14.46 -9.99 4.16
CA VAL A 116 -14.72 -10.49 5.52
C VAL A 116 -13.50 -11.28 5.99
N CYS A 117 -13.17 -11.14 7.26
CA CYS A 117 -12.09 -11.89 7.87
C CYS A 117 -12.32 -13.40 7.83
N GLY A 118 -11.29 -14.13 7.43
CA GLY A 118 -11.27 -15.59 7.39
C GLY A 118 -9.85 -16.12 7.53
N PRO A 119 -9.67 -17.42 7.76
CA PRO A 119 -8.34 -18.04 7.92
C PRO A 119 -7.55 -18.14 6.61
N VAL A 120 -8.18 -17.80 5.51
CA VAL A 120 -7.65 -18.03 4.17
C VAL A 120 -6.63 -16.96 3.78
N LYS A 121 -5.57 -17.38 3.16
CA LYS A 121 -4.51 -16.52 2.61
C LYS A 121 -5.02 -15.78 1.37
N VAL A 122 -4.67 -14.51 1.26
CA VAL A 122 -4.93 -13.71 0.07
C VAL A 122 -3.62 -13.41 -0.65
N GLU A 123 -3.61 -13.56 -1.94
CA GLU A 123 -2.51 -13.23 -2.81
C GLU A 123 -2.88 -12.11 -3.75
N ILE A 124 -1.93 -11.24 -4.01
CA ILE A 124 -1.95 -10.31 -5.13
C ILE A 124 -0.83 -10.69 -6.12
N ARG A 125 -1.00 -10.26 -7.34
CA ARG A 125 0.06 -10.23 -8.35
C ARG A 125 -0.04 -8.95 -9.15
N VAL A 126 1.10 -8.42 -9.51
CA VAL A 126 1.19 -7.24 -10.38
C VAL A 126 2.09 -7.54 -11.57
N HIS A 127 1.85 -6.87 -12.67
CA HIS A 127 2.77 -6.79 -13.80
C HIS A 127 2.75 -5.38 -14.39
N ALA A 128 3.77 -5.07 -15.17
CA ALA A 128 3.89 -3.78 -15.82
C ALA A 128 4.55 -3.90 -17.17
N ARG A 129 4.41 -2.84 -17.96
CA ARG A 129 5.14 -2.68 -19.24
C ARG A 129 5.46 -1.22 -19.47
N ALA A 130 6.56 -0.95 -20.15
CA ALA A 130 6.80 0.34 -20.78
C ALA A 130 5.92 0.48 -22.02
N ASP A 131 5.63 1.71 -22.45
CA ASP A 131 4.87 1.94 -23.68
C ASP A 131 5.58 1.27 -24.87
N GLY A 132 4.81 0.52 -25.65
CA GLY A 132 5.29 -0.25 -26.79
C GLY A 132 6.03 -1.56 -26.47
N ALA A 133 6.23 -1.90 -25.20
CA ALA A 133 6.87 -3.14 -24.77
C ALA A 133 5.86 -4.23 -24.37
N ALA A 134 6.34 -5.47 -24.31
CA ALA A 134 5.58 -6.57 -23.76
C ALA A 134 5.37 -6.42 -22.24
N TRP A 135 4.32 -7.06 -21.70
CA TRP A 135 4.12 -7.16 -20.27
C TRP A 135 5.24 -7.96 -19.59
N SER A 136 5.62 -7.56 -18.41
CA SER A 136 6.51 -8.35 -17.56
C SER A 136 5.85 -9.66 -17.13
N GLY A 137 6.63 -10.57 -16.57
CA GLY A 137 6.09 -11.63 -15.73
C GLY A 137 5.31 -11.07 -14.54
N TRP A 138 4.68 -11.95 -13.77
CA TRP A 138 3.95 -11.59 -12.56
C TRP A 138 4.89 -11.46 -11.36
N SER A 139 4.74 -10.38 -10.60
CA SER A 139 5.35 -10.20 -9.29
C SER A 139 4.30 -10.45 -8.21
N PRO A 140 4.40 -11.55 -7.43
CA PRO A 140 3.42 -11.90 -6.41
C PRO A 140 3.77 -11.28 -5.06
N ALA A 141 2.74 -11.01 -4.26
CA ALA A 141 2.86 -10.83 -2.81
C ALA A 141 1.65 -11.48 -2.13
N ALA A 142 1.80 -11.87 -0.87
CA ALA A 142 0.76 -12.58 -0.15
C ALA A 142 0.67 -12.17 1.31
N THR A 143 -0.53 -12.26 1.88
CA THR A 143 -0.78 -12.06 3.30
C THR A 143 -1.93 -12.93 3.77
N ARG A 144 -2.00 -13.19 5.08
CA ARG A 144 -3.20 -13.79 5.68
C ARG A 144 -4.32 -12.75 5.72
N GLN A 145 -5.52 -13.18 5.42
CA GLN A 145 -6.69 -12.30 5.35
C GLN A 145 -7.03 -11.67 6.71
N CYS A 146 -6.75 -12.34 7.81
CA CYS A 146 -6.86 -11.79 9.15
C CYS A 146 -5.68 -12.25 9.98
N GLN A 147 -4.84 -11.31 10.32
CA GLN A 147 -3.87 -11.52 11.39
C GLN A 147 -4.52 -11.04 12.68
N THR A 148 -4.56 -11.92 13.65
CA THR A 148 -4.90 -11.60 15.04
C THR A 148 -3.77 -10.83 15.67
#